data_72f429ac10f6e256388762a07e551196
#
_entry.id   72f429ac10f6e256388762a07e551196
#
_cell.length_a   1.000
_cell.length_b   1.000
_cell.length_c   1.000
_cell.angle_alpha   90.00
_cell.angle_beta   90.00
_cell.angle_gamma   90.00
#
_symmetry.space_group_name_H-M   'P 1'
#
loop_
_entity.id
_entity.type
_entity.pdbx_description
1 polymer ?
#
loop_
_entity_poly.entity_id
_entity_poly.type
_entity_poly.pdbx_seq_one_letter_code
_entity_poly.pdbx_strand_id
1 'polypeptide(L)'
;MSKKKSYPLPKRFSVAMTDDAYARLRRINAETGLGNNYILTVLLERLDRFTDSQKLSHEFDDFISEFGSPAAAKKEGNKDG
;
A
#
# COMPACT_ATOMS: atom_id res chain seq x y z
N MET A 1 8.06 -27.93 -17.89
CA MET A 1 7.45 -26.85 -17.44
C MET A 1 8.38 -25.79 -16.90
N SER A 2 8.09 -24.66 -17.14
CA SER A 2 8.97 -23.66 -16.70
C SER A 2 8.76 -23.32 -15.27
N LYS A 3 9.83 -23.00 -14.62
CA LYS A 3 9.79 -22.58 -13.28
C LYS A 3 9.50 -21.14 -13.21
N LYS A 4 8.63 -20.74 -12.35
CA LYS A 4 8.39 -19.34 -12.09
C LYS A 4 9.52 -18.76 -11.31
N LYS A 5 9.81 -17.53 -11.52
CA LYS A 5 10.83 -16.86 -10.75
C LYS A 5 10.37 -16.69 -9.33
N SER A 6 11.29 -16.84 -8.43
CA SER A 6 11.03 -16.56 -7.04
C SER A 6 10.95 -15.05 -6.87
N TYR A 7 10.15 -14.62 -5.92
CA TYR A 7 9.99 -13.19 -5.66
C TYR A 7 9.94 -12.98 -4.15
N PRO A 8 11.09 -12.96 -3.51
CA PRO A 8 11.13 -12.89 -2.06
C PRO A 8 10.65 -11.55 -1.52
N LEU A 9 10.02 -11.58 -0.38
CA LEU A 9 9.51 -10.38 0.30
C LEU A 9 10.15 -10.30 1.67
N PRO A 10 11.36 -9.78 1.76
CA PRO A 10 12.10 -9.79 3.03
C PRO A 10 11.59 -8.81 4.09
N LYS A 11 10.91 -7.76 3.68
CA LYS A 11 10.42 -6.78 4.66
C LYS A 11 9.05 -7.16 5.15
N ARG A 12 8.83 -7.03 6.45
CA ARG A 12 7.56 -7.39 7.06
C ARG A 12 7.12 -6.32 8.02
N PHE A 13 5.86 -6.00 8.00
CA PHE A 13 5.27 -5.11 8.99
C PHE A 13 3.76 -5.30 8.97
N SER A 14 3.11 -4.91 10.05
CA SER A 14 1.66 -5.01 10.13
C SER A 14 1.02 -3.81 9.47
N VAL A 15 -0.12 -4.03 8.86
CA VAL A 15 -0.86 -2.98 8.18
C VAL A 15 -2.29 -2.95 8.71
N ALA A 16 -2.76 -1.75 9.02
CA ALA A 16 -4.16 -1.54 9.34
C ALA A 16 -4.81 -0.81 8.19
N MET A 17 -6.06 -1.08 7.92
CA MET A 17 -6.77 -0.40 6.85
C MET A 17 -8.25 -0.35 7.15
N THR A 18 -8.97 0.45 6.39
CA THR A 18 -10.41 0.56 6.57
C THR A 18 -11.10 -0.67 6.02
N ASP A 19 -12.36 -0.84 6.37
CA ASP A 19 -13.17 -1.92 5.82
C ASP A 19 -13.27 -1.82 4.30
N ASP A 20 -13.41 -0.61 3.78
CA ASP A 20 -13.46 -0.40 2.34
C ASP A 20 -12.17 -0.82 1.65
N ALA A 21 -11.03 -0.42 2.20
CA ALA A 21 -9.75 -0.79 1.63
C ALA A 21 -9.57 -2.29 1.69
N TYR A 22 -9.96 -2.88 2.79
CA TYR A 22 -9.85 -4.33 2.96
C TYR A 22 -10.72 -5.07 1.95
N ALA A 23 -11.94 -4.57 1.74
CA ALA A 23 -12.84 -5.19 0.76
C ALA A 23 -12.26 -5.15 -0.64
N ARG A 24 -11.62 -4.05 -1.00
CA ARG A 24 -10.96 -3.93 -2.30
C ARG A 24 -9.78 -4.89 -2.42
N LEU A 25 -9.04 -5.02 -1.34
CA LEU A 25 -7.92 -5.96 -1.31
C LEU A 25 -8.42 -7.38 -1.49
N ARG A 26 -9.50 -7.73 -0.79
CA ARG A 26 -10.08 -9.08 -0.91
C ARG A 26 -10.57 -9.34 -2.34
N ARG A 27 -11.13 -8.35 -2.98
CA ARG A 27 -11.54 -8.51 -4.36
C ARG A 27 -10.36 -8.80 -5.28
N ILE A 28 -9.27 -8.08 -5.08
CA ILE A 28 -8.07 -8.31 -5.87
C ILE A 28 -7.50 -9.69 -5.60
N ASN A 29 -7.53 -10.14 -4.34
CA ASN A 29 -7.11 -11.51 -4.01
C ASN A 29 -7.89 -12.50 -4.85
N ALA A 30 -9.22 -12.36 -4.89
CA ALA A 30 -10.08 -13.30 -5.59
C ALA A 30 -9.84 -13.26 -7.10
N GLU A 31 -9.62 -12.07 -7.63
CA GLU A 31 -9.48 -11.91 -9.08
C GLU A 31 -8.11 -12.35 -9.58
N THR A 32 -7.09 -12.19 -8.78
CA THR A 32 -5.73 -12.46 -9.23
C THR A 32 -5.14 -13.74 -8.68
N GLY A 33 -5.68 -14.22 -7.57
CA GLY A 33 -5.09 -15.36 -6.87
C GLY A 33 -3.87 -14.99 -6.05
N LEU A 34 -3.52 -13.71 -5.97
CA LEU A 34 -2.33 -13.29 -5.23
C LEU A 34 -2.67 -13.06 -3.76
N GLY A 35 -1.71 -13.32 -2.90
CA GLY A 35 -1.84 -13.00 -1.50
C GLY A 35 -1.68 -11.51 -1.25
N ASN A 36 -2.05 -11.05 -0.07
CA ASN A 36 -2.02 -9.64 0.29
C ASN A 36 -0.64 -9.03 0.11
N ASN A 37 0.38 -9.75 0.52
CA ASN A 37 1.75 -9.24 0.46
C ASN A 37 2.18 -8.95 -0.96
N TYR A 38 1.80 -9.83 -1.86
CA TYR A 38 2.17 -9.65 -3.27
C TYR A 38 1.37 -8.56 -3.93
N ILE A 39 0.09 -8.45 -3.58
CA ILE A 39 -0.74 -7.38 -4.12
C ILE A 39 -0.16 -6.02 -3.72
N LEU A 40 0.15 -5.85 -2.44
CA LEU A 40 0.71 -4.58 -1.97
C LEU A 40 2.06 -4.30 -2.61
N THR A 41 2.87 -5.33 -2.76
CA THR A 41 4.18 -5.19 -3.39
C THR A 41 4.04 -4.71 -4.84
N VAL A 42 3.17 -5.37 -5.59
CA VAL A 42 2.97 -5.00 -7.00
C VAL A 42 2.42 -3.58 -7.13
N LEU A 43 1.45 -3.24 -6.29
CA LEU A 43 0.88 -1.89 -6.33
C LEU A 43 1.94 -0.83 -6.08
N LEU A 44 2.79 -1.05 -5.11
CA LEU A 44 3.80 -0.06 -4.77
C LEU A 44 4.93 -0.03 -5.77
N GLU A 45 5.39 -1.19 -6.21
CA GLU A 45 6.51 -1.24 -7.16
C GLU A 45 6.13 -0.72 -8.53
N ARG A 46 4.88 -0.88 -8.91
CA ARG A 46 4.41 -0.49 -10.23
C ARG A 46 3.48 0.70 -10.20
N LEU A 47 3.55 1.47 -9.13
CA LEU A 47 2.67 2.59 -8.91
C LEU A 47 2.72 3.59 -10.06
N ASP A 48 3.89 3.87 -10.57
CA ASP A 48 4.08 4.83 -11.66
C ASP A 48 3.51 4.36 -12.98
N ARG A 49 3.06 3.13 -13.07
CA ARG A 49 2.38 2.65 -14.27
C ARG A 49 0.91 3.03 -14.30
N PHE A 50 0.32 3.37 -13.17
CA PHE A 50 -1.09 3.76 -13.13
C PHE A 50 -1.32 5.18 -12.67
N THR A 51 -0.31 5.82 -12.12
CA THR A 51 -0.46 7.19 -11.68
C THR A 51 0.91 7.85 -11.70
N ASP A 52 0.97 9.14 -11.48
CA ASP A 52 2.24 9.83 -11.41
C ASP A 52 2.36 10.50 -10.05
N SER A 53 3.55 11.01 -9.75
CA SER A 53 3.81 11.56 -8.43
C SER A 53 2.98 12.80 -8.13
N GLN A 54 2.62 13.57 -9.14
CA GLN A 54 1.77 14.73 -8.93
C GLN A 54 0.37 14.35 -8.52
N LYS A 55 -0.22 13.39 -9.21
CA LYS A 55 -1.55 12.92 -8.88
C LYS A 55 -1.56 12.26 -7.52
N LEU A 56 -0.54 11.48 -7.24
CA LEU A 56 -0.44 10.79 -5.98
C LEU A 56 -0.30 11.79 -4.83
N SER A 57 0.56 12.78 -4.98
CA SER A 57 0.72 13.82 -3.97
C SER A 57 -0.58 14.56 -3.72
N HIS A 58 -1.30 14.84 -4.79
CA HIS A 58 -2.57 15.53 -4.67
C HIS A 58 -3.56 14.73 -3.82
N GLU A 59 -3.62 13.43 -4.03
CA GLU A 59 -4.51 12.58 -3.24
C GLU A 59 -4.12 12.56 -1.77
N PHE A 60 -2.84 12.50 -1.49
CA PHE A 60 -2.37 12.55 -0.11
C PHE A 60 -2.65 13.90 0.53
N ASP A 61 -2.46 14.98 -0.22
CA ASP A 61 -2.76 16.33 0.28
C ASP A 61 -4.24 16.48 0.60
N ASP A 62 -5.09 15.95 -0.25
CA ASP A 62 -6.53 15.97 -0.01
C ASP A 62 -6.88 15.23 1.27
N PHE A 63 -6.27 14.07 1.45
CA PHE A 63 -6.51 13.29 2.66
C PHE A 63 -6.03 14.06 3.90
N ILE A 64 -4.84 14.63 3.82
CA ILE A 64 -4.28 15.37 4.95
C ILE A 64 -5.14 16.59 5.27
N SER A 65 -5.65 17.26 4.25
CA SER A 65 -6.55 18.37 4.45
C SER A 65 -7.79 17.99 5.22
N GLU A 66 -8.29 16.79 4.95
CA GLU A 66 -9.52 16.31 5.55
C GLU A 66 -9.32 15.72 6.93
N PHE A 67 -8.28 14.97 7.12
CA PHE A 67 -8.11 14.13 8.31
C PHE A 67 -6.83 14.41 9.10
N GLY A 68 -5.97 15.25 8.60
CA GLY A 68 -4.67 15.48 9.20
C GLY A 68 -3.72 14.37 8.79
N SER A 69 -2.65 14.21 9.49
CA SER A 69 -1.64 13.18 9.19
C SER A 69 -1.54 12.18 10.32
N PRO A 70 -2.55 11.37 10.50
CA PRO A 70 -2.63 10.52 11.71
C PRO A 70 -1.45 9.59 11.88
N ALA A 71 -0.99 8.99 10.81
CA ALA A 71 0.10 8.03 10.94
C ALA A 71 1.43 8.69 11.14
N ALA A 72 1.61 9.85 10.56
CA ALA A 72 2.88 10.54 10.66
C ALA A 72 3.14 11.04 12.04
N ALA A 73 2.14 11.19 12.78
CA ALA A 73 2.31 11.66 14.11
C ALA A 73 3.19 10.78 14.90
N LYS A 74 3.56 9.91 14.46
CA LYS A 74 4.42 9.16 15.23
C LYS A 74 5.75 9.37 14.94
N LYS A 75 6.01 9.83 14.83
CA LYS A 75 6.99 9.83 14.72
C LYS A 75 7.65 10.34 15.25
N GLU A 76 7.24 10.39 15.04
CA GLU A 76 7.45 10.59 15.61
C GLU A 76 7.64 10.58 16.20
N GLY A 77 7.74 10.87 16.10
CA GLY A 77 7.71 10.66 16.80
C GLY A 77 8.21 10.41 17.03
N ASN A 78 8.16 10.44 17.00
CA ASN A 78 8.41 10.17 17.36
C ASN A 78 9.14 9.94 17.50
N LYS A 79 9.39 10.06 17.48
CA LYS A 79 9.76 9.92 17.62
C LYS A 79 10.14 9.78 17.93
N ASP A 80 10.41 9.92 17.96
CA ASP A 80 10.49 9.75 18.21
C ASP A 80 10.61 9.62 18.12
N GLY A 81 11.00 9.96 17.92
CA GLY A 81 10.75 9.77 17.86
C GLY A 81 10.79 9.82 17.68
#